data_83dfc042c0673ef5c0afa2bfb88301f8
#
_entry.id   83dfc042c0673ef5c0afa2bfb88301f8
#
_cell.length_a   1.000
_cell.length_b   1.000
_cell.length_c   1.000
_cell.angle_alpha   90.00
_cell.angle_beta   90.00
_cell.angle_gamma   90.00
#
_symmetry.space_group_name_H-M   'P 1'
#
loop_
_entity.id
_entity.type
_entity.pdbx_description
1 polymer ?
#
loop_
_entity_poly.entity_id
_entity_poly.type
_entity_poly.pdbx_seq_one_letter_code
_entity_poly.pdbx_strand_id
1 'polypeptide(L)'
;EIGSGLVGSEMCIRDRGLSKTKEGVFSKLARIVAGKSQVDENILDDLEEVLITSDVGVETTLRIIDRIEKRVARDKYINTNELNSILREEITALLTENDVEDAGEFSVPEGKKPYVIMVVGVNGVGKTTTIGKLAYQYKKRGNSVYLGAADTFRAAAVEQLMIWGERVGVPVVKQKMGADPASVAFDTLSSAKANNADVVIIDTAGRLHNKLNLMNELTKIKKVMEKIVPGAPHEILLVLDGSTGQNAFEQAKQFTAATEVNELAITKLDGTAKGGVVIGISDHFKIPVKYIGLGEGIEDLQVFRRKEFVDSLFGD
;
A
#
# COMPACT_ATOMS: atom_id res chain seq x y z
N GLU A 1 31.01 5.22 -1.22
CA GLU A 1 30.54 5.26 -2.65
C GLU A 1 29.53 4.15 -3.02
N ILE A 2 28.68 3.66 -2.09
CA ILE A 2 27.67 2.62 -2.37
C ILE A 2 26.24 3.22 -2.43
N GLY A 3 26.05 4.50 -2.16
CA GLY A 3 24.72 5.12 -2.01
C GLY A 3 24.04 5.65 -3.28
N SER A 4 24.80 5.96 -4.35
CA SER A 4 24.23 6.67 -5.51
C SER A 4 23.57 5.77 -6.57
N GLY A 5 23.92 4.49 -6.63
CA GLY A 5 23.37 3.57 -7.64
C GLY A 5 21.97 3.05 -7.33
N LEU A 6 21.64 2.88 -6.05
CA LEU A 6 20.32 2.38 -5.60
C LEU A 6 19.23 3.46 -5.71
N VAL A 7 19.53 4.68 -5.34
CA VAL A 7 18.61 5.83 -5.42
C VAL A 7 18.20 6.11 -6.88
N GLY A 8 19.15 6.01 -7.82
CA GLY A 8 18.85 6.21 -9.25
C GLY A 8 17.98 5.11 -9.86
N SER A 9 18.13 3.85 -9.43
CA SER A 9 17.31 2.73 -9.94
C SER A 9 15.88 2.75 -9.39
N GLU A 10 15.68 3.10 -8.13
CA GLU A 10 14.35 3.22 -7.50
C GLU A 10 13.55 4.37 -8.08
N MET A 11 14.17 5.52 -8.31
CA MET A 11 13.55 6.66 -8.99
C MET A 11 13.10 6.29 -10.41
N CYS A 12 13.94 5.60 -11.18
CA CYS A 12 13.63 5.15 -12.54
C CYS A 12 12.46 4.13 -12.59
N ILE A 13 12.33 3.24 -11.61
CA ILE A 13 11.21 2.28 -11.50
C ILE A 13 9.90 3.03 -11.20
N ARG A 14 9.94 4.00 -10.29
CA ARG A 14 8.79 4.81 -9.89
C ARG A 14 8.28 5.67 -11.03
N ASP A 15 9.15 6.39 -11.72
CA ASP A 15 8.79 7.25 -12.85
C ASP A 15 8.13 6.44 -13.98
N ARG A 16 8.63 5.24 -14.27
CA ARG A 16 8.00 4.34 -15.25
C ARG A 16 6.65 3.80 -14.75
N GLY A 17 6.57 3.41 -13.49
CA GLY A 17 5.37 2.81 -12.90
C GLY A 17 4.22 3.79 -12.76
N LEU A 18 4.48 5.08 -12.60
CA LEU A 18 3.45 6.12 -12.42
C LEU A 18 3.18 6.95 -13.69
N SER A 19 3.80 6.63 -14.83
CA SER A 19 3.66 7.40 -16.08
C SER A 19 2.21 7.57 -16.53
N LYS A 20 1.39 6.51 -16.49
CA LYS A 20 -0.03 6.58 -16.86
C LYS A 20 -0.86 7.44 -15.91
N THR A 21 -0.56 7.42 -14.63
CA THR A 21 -1.21 8.29 -13.64
C THR A 21 -0.84 9.74 -13.89
N LYS A 22 0.44 10.01 -14.15
CA LYS A 22 0.94 11.34 -14.50
C LYS A 22 0.27 11.88 -15.77
N GLU A 23 0.22 11.11 -16.84
CA GLU A 23 -0.39 11.51 -18.11
C GLU A 23 -1.93 11.70 -18.01
N GLY A 24 -2.59 10.89 -17.19
CA GLY A 24 -4.05 10.90 -17.07
C GLY A 24 -4.61 12.06 -16.24
N VAL A 25 -4.11 12.25 -15.05
CA VAL A 25 -4.71 13.15 -14.04
C VAL A 25 -4.01 14.49 -14.00
N PHE A 26 -2.71 14.44 -13.79
CA PHE A 26 -1.96 15.63 -13.44
C PHE A 26 -1.58 16.50 -14.66
N SER A 27 -1.54 15.90 -15.86
CA SER A 27 -1.50 16.68 -17.10
C SER A 27 -2.77 17.52 -17.31
N LYS A 28 -3.92 17.05 -16.83
CA LYS A 28 -5.17 17.82 -16.83
C LYS A 28 -5.11 18.96 -15.82
N LEU A 29 -4.65 18.69 -14.59
CA LEU A 29 -4.46 19.73 -13.57
C LEU A 29 -3.52 20.83 -14.06
N ALA A 30 -2.37 20.47 -14.65
CA ALA A 30 -1.44 21.42 -15.21
C ALA A 30 -2.05 22.27 -16.33
N ARG A 31 -2.94 21.70 -17.17
CA ARG A 31 -3.65 22.45 -18.25
C ARG A 31 -4.70 23.41 -17.70
N ILE A 32 -5.44 23.06 -16.66
CA ILE A 32 -6.44 23.93 -16.02
C ILE A 32 -5.77 25.22 -15.53
N VAL A 33 -4.58 25.04 -14.98
CA VAL A 33 -3.79 26.11 -14.38
C VAL A 33 -3.01 26.93 -15.42
N ALA A 34 -2.62 26.32 -16.56
CA ALA A 34 -1.79 26.97 -17.57
C ALA A 34 -2.48 28.19 -18.23
N GLY A 35 -1.81 29.34 -18.18
CA GLY A 35 -2.23 30.57 -18.90
C GLY A 35 -3.26 31.44 -18.18
N LYS A 36 -3.68 31.09 -16.96
CA LYS A 36 -4.57 31.91 -16.14
C LYS A 36 -3.75 32.76 -15.14
N SER A 37 -4.13 33.99 -14.94
CA SER A 37 -3.40 34.97 -14.10
C SER A 37 -3.85 35.02 -12.65
N GLN A 38 -5.01 34.44 -12.32
CA GLN A 38 -5.58 34.41 -10.97
C GLN A 38 -6.36 33.10 -10.76
N VAL A 39 -6.41 32.65 -9.53
CA VAL A 39 -7.24 31.50 -9.11
C VAL A 39 -8.65 32.02 -8.84
N ASP A 40 -9.60 31.62 -9.67
CA ASP A 40 -11.03 31.92 -9.55
C ASP A 40 -11.83 30.65 -9.20
N GLU A 41 -13.14 30.82 -8.92
CA GLU A 41 -14.04 29.71 -8.61
C GLU A 41 -14.05 28.65 -9.73
N ASN A 42 -13.96 29.06 -11.01
CA ASN A 42 -13.96 28.12 -12.12
C ASN A 42 -12.72 27.20 -12.12
N ILE A 43 -11.56 27.71 -11.69
CA ILE A 43 -10.35 26.89 -11.56
C ILE A 43 -10.51 25.88 -10.43
N LEU A 44 -11.13 26.27 -9.32
CA LEU A 44 -11.36 25.37 -8.19
C LEU A 44 -12.38 24.27 -8.55
N ASP A 45 -13.44 24.60 -9.28
CA ASP A 45 -14.41 23.65 -9.80
C ASP A 45 -13.74 22.65 -10.78
N ASP A 46 -12.92 23.15 -11.70
CA ASP A 46 -12.16 22.32 -12.63
C ASP A 46 -11.19 21.38 -11.89
N LEU A 47 -10.52 21.86 -10.82
CA LEU A 47 -9.64 21.04 -9.96
C LEU A 47 -10.43 19.97 -9.22
N GLU A 48 -11.61 20.31 -8.67
CA GLU A 48 -12.50 19.38 -8.00
C GLU A 48 -12.90 18.25 -8.95
N GLU A 49 -13.36 18.57 -10.17
CA GLU A 49 -13.74 17.59 -11.17
C GLU A 49 -12.59 16.63 -11.51
N VAL A 50 -11.39 17.16 -11.70
CA VAL A 50 -10.21 16.34 -12.01
C VAL A 50 -9.84 15.42 -10.85
N LEU A 51 -9.84 15.90 -9.62
CA LEU A 51 -9.53 15.09 -8.44
C LEU A 51 -10.56 13.96 -8.25
N ILE A 52 -11.85 14.25 -8.41
CA ILE A 52 -12.92 13.25 -8.32
C ILE A 52 -12.79 12.20 -9.43
N THR A 53 -12.59 12.63 -10.67
CA THR A 53 -12.44 11.71 -11.82
C THR A 53 -11.16 10.88 -11.76
N SER A 54 -10.24 11.24 -10.88
CA SER A 54 -8.98 10.55 -10.61
C SER A 54 -9.05 9.57 -9.45
N ASP A 55 -10.25 9.29 -8.96
CA ASP A 55 -10.51 8.39 -7.82
C ASP A 55 -9.91 8.86 -6.48
N VAL A 56 -9.67 10.17 -6.29
CA VAL A 56 -9.30 10.73 -4.98
C VAL A 56 -10.44 10.58 -3.96
N GLY A 57 -11.67 10.54 -4.45
CA GLY A 57 -12.88 10.48 -3.62
C GLY A 57 -13.39 11.86 -3.23
N VAL A 58 -14.72 12.00 -3.13
CA VAL A 58 -15.39 13.29 -2.95
C VAL A 58 -14.96 13.97 -1.65
N GLU A 59 -14.98 13.26 -0.53
CA GLU A 59 -14.67 13.83 0.79
C GLU A 59 -13.24 14.38 0.86
N THR A 60 -12.27 13.62 0.38
CA THR A 60 -10.86 14.03 0.33
C THR A 60 -10.65 15.19 -0.65
N THR A 61 -11.32 15.17 -1.80
CA THR A 61 -11.29 16.26 -2.77
C THR A 61 -11.79 17.56 -2.17
N LEU A 62 -12.95 17.57 -1.56
CA LEU A 62 -13.51 18.77 -0.89
C LEU A 62 -12.56 19.31 0.19
N ARG A 63 -11.89 18.43 0.92
CA ARG A 63 -10.90 18.82 1.93
C ARG A 63 -9.66 19.46 1.30
N ILE A 64 -9.19 18.97 0.16
CA ILE A 64 -8.08 19.57 -0.59
C ILE A 64 -8.48 20.95 -1.11
N ILE A 65 -9.66 21.09 -1.71
CA ILE A 65 -10.17 22.36 -2.25
C ILE A 65 -10.32 23.41 -1.12
N ASP A 66 -10.93 23.05 0.01
CA ASP A 66 -11.08 23.97 1.16
C ASP A 66 -9.72 24.48 1.68
N ARG A 67 -8.69 23.61 1.71
CA ARG A 67 -7.33 24.03 2.09
C ARG A 67 -6.71 24.98 1.09
N ILE A 68 -6.90 24.73 -0.21
CA ILE A 68 -6.42 25.59 -1.28
C ILE A 68 -7.11 26.96 -1.19
N GLU A 69 -8.45 27.00 -1.05
CA GLU A 69 -9.22 28.24 -0.90
C GLU A 69 -8.72 29.09 0.27
N LYS A 70 -8.54 28.50 1.44
CA LYS A 70 -8.02 29.18 2.63
C LYS A 70 -6.63 29.76 2.39
N ARG A 71 -5.80 29.05 1.66
CA ARG A 71 -4.44 29.49 1.35
C ARG A 71 -4.43 30.60 0.31
N VAL A 72 -5.24 30.50 -0.75
CA VAL A 72 -5.45 31.54 -1.76
C VAL A 72 -5.97 32.81 -1.14
N ALA A 73 -6.97 32.73 -0.24
CA ALA A 73 -7.53 33.87 0.46
C ALA A 73 -6.51 34.59 1.36
N ARG A 74 -5.58 33.84 1.96
CA ARG A 74 -4.53 34.42 2.82
C ARG A 74 -3.43 35.13 2.03
N ASP A 75 -2.98 34.50 0.94
CA ASP A 75 -1.73 34.90 0.25
C ASP A 75 -1.97 35.90 -0.90
N LYS A 76 -3.18 36.36 -1.14
CA LYS A 76 -3.73 37.45 -1.99
C LYS A 76 -3.31 37.53 -3.47
N TYR A 77 -2.21 36.95 -3.91
CA TYR A 77 -1.75 36.92 -5.30
C TYR A 77 -1.09 35.58 -5.59
N ILE A 78 -1.85 34.62 -6.12
CA ILE A 78 -1.32 33.33 -6.49
C ILE A 78 -1.39 33.21 -8.00
N ASN A 79 -0.20 33.12 -8.63
CA ASN A 79 -0.11 32.76 -10.03
C ASN A 79 -0.23 31.23 -10.20
N THR A 80 -0.40 30.80 -11.41
CA THR A 80 -0.65 29.40 -11.76
C THR A 80 0.49 28.44 -11.38
N ASN A 81 1.73 28.88 -11.34
CA ASN A 81 2.86 28.08 -10.90
C ASN A 81 2.84 27.88 -9.36
N GLU A 82 2.44 28.92 -8.63
CA GLU A 82 2.26 28.87 -7.18
C GLU A 82 1.11 27.94 -6.80
N LEU A 83 0.02 27.90 -7.58
CA LEU A 83 -1.09 26.97 -7.34
C LEU A 83 -0.66 25.52 -7.44
N ASN A 84 0.18 25.16 -8.42
CA ASN A 84 0.75 23.81 -8.51
C ASN A 84 1.59 23.45 -7.26
N SER A 85 2.41 24.39 -6.78
CA SER A 85 3.19 24.18 -5.56
C SER A 85 2.31 24.01 -4.33
N ILE A 86 1.27 24.84 -4.21
CA ILE A 86 0.28 24.76 -3.12
C ILE A 86 -0.43 23.40 -3.17
N LEU A 87 -0.89 22.96 -4.33
CA LEU A 87 -1.57 21.69 -4.48
C LEU A 87 -0.67 20.51 -4.07
N ARG A 88 0.60 20.51 -4.49
CA ARG A 88 1.60 19.50 -4.07
C ARG A 88 1.79 19.52 -2.55
N GLU A 89 1.95 20.70 -1.97
CA GLU A 89 2.16 20.87 -0.53
C GLU A 89 0.95 20.39 0.28
N GLU A 90 -0.27 20.76 -0.12
CA GLU A 90 -1.49 20.37 0.59
C GLU A 90 -1.75 18.85 0.49
N ILE A 91 -1.52 18.23 -0.68
CA ILE A 91 -1.62 16.78 -0.84
C ILE A 91 -0.54 16.08 0.02
N THR A 92 0.69 16.58 0.01
CA THR A 92 1.78 16.01 0.82
C THR A 92 1.46 16.15 2.31
N ALA A 93 0.97 17.31 2.75
CA ALA A 93 0.56 17.55 4.13
C ALA A 93 -0.58 16.61 4.55
N LEU A 94 -1.58 16.42 3.70
CA LEU A 94 -2.70 15.52 3.95
C LEU A 94 -2.25 14.07 4.12
N LEU A 95 -1.34 13.61 3.29
CA LEU A 95 -0.73 12.27 3.42
C LEU A 95 0.13 12.15 4.69
N THR A 96 0.72 13.26 5.17
CA THR A 96 1.55 13.31 6.38
C THR A 96 0.74 13.18 7.66
N GLU A 97 -0.50 13.66 7.67
CA GLU A 97 -1.38 13.60 8.86
C GLU A 97 -1.66 12.16 9.32
N ASN A 98 -1.52 11.19 8.43
CA ASN A 98 -1.83 9.79 8.68
C ASN A 98 -0.60 8.93 8.97
N ASP A 99 0.60 9.52 9.02
CA ASP A 99 1.85 8.77 9.09
C ASP A 99 2.52 8.90 10.46
N VAL A 100 2.93 7.76 10.97
CA VAL A 100 3.83 7.65 12.11
C VAL A 100 5.22 7.38 11.53
N GLU A 101 6.04 8.41 11.37
CA GLU A 101 7.43 8.41 10.89
C GLU A 101 7.68 7.57 9.60
N ASP A 102 8.53 8.04 8.71
CA ASP A 102 8.93 7.32 7.48
C ASP A 102 9.20 5.85 7.80
N ALA A 103 8.32 4.96 7.32
CA ALA A 103 8.49 3.54 7.49
C ALA A 103 9.87 3.14 6.94
N GLY A 104 10.75 2.74 7.84
CA GLY A 104 12.13 2.38 7.48
C GLY A 104 12.12 1.33 6.37
N GLU A 105 13.12 1.37 5.50
CA GLU A 105 13.24 0.50 4.33
C GLU A 105 13.24 -0.99 4.71
N PHE A 106 12.09 -1.67 4.65
CA PHE A 106 11.94 -3.11 4.91
C PHE A 106 12.77 -3.56 6.14
N SER A 107 12.72 -2.79 7.22
CA SER A 107 13.45 -3.07 8.46
C SER A 107 12.59 -3.85 9.45
N VAL A 108 13.23 -4.68 10.24
CA VAL A 108 12.59 -5.34 11.38
C VAL A 108 12.61 -4.37 12.55
N PRO A 109 11.45 -3.99 13.12
CA PRO A 109 11.41 -3.10 14.27
C PRO A 109 12.16 -3.69 15.48
N GLU A 110 12.86 -2.84 16.21
CA GLU A 110 13.62 -3.27 17.39
C GLU A 110 12.74 -3.99 18.41
N GLY A 111 13.24 -5.08 18.97
CA GLY A 111 12.53 -5.89 19.96
C GLY A 111 11.43 -6.80 19.41
N LYS A 112 11.16 -6.80 18.10
CA LYS A 112 10.15 -7.66 17.47
C LYS A 112 10.83 -8.80 16.68
N LYS A 113 11.02 -9.94 17.33
CA LYS A 113 11.63 -11.12 16.71
C LYS A 113 10.91 -12.41 17.09
N PRO A 114 10.27 -13.11 16.11
CA PRO A 114 10.11 -12.70 14.71
C PRO A 114 9.15 -11.52 14.57
N TYR A 115 9.42 -10.63 13.60
CA TYR A 115 8.46 -9.64 13.13
C TYR A 115 7.39 -10.34 12.29
N VAL A 116 6.14 -10.25 12.70
CA VAL A 116 5.02 -11.01 12.10
C VAL A 116 4.12 -10.10 11.31
N ILE A 117 4.01 -10.38 10.01
CA ILE A 117 3.15 -9.67 9.06
C ILE A 117 2.00 -10.59 8.65
N MET A 118 0.76 -10.17 8.85
CA MET A 118 -0.43 -10.84 8.33
C MET A 118 -0.94 -10.07 7.12
N VAL A 119 -0.95 -10.70 5.95
CA VAL A 119 -1.36 -10.06 4.70
C VAL A 119 -2.81 -10.38 4.40
N VAL A 120 -3.65 -9.36 4.28
CA VAL A 120 -5.10 -9.45 4.04
C VAL A 120 -5.50 -8.69 2.76
N GLY A 121 -6.71 -8.96 2.25
CA GLY A 121 -7.24 -8.33 1.04
C GLY A 121 -8.01 -9.31 0.17
N VAL A 122 -8.77 -8.86 -0.81
CA VAL A 122 -9.56 -9.73 -1.67
C VAL A 122 -8.69 -10.56 -2.63
N ASN A 123 -9.29 -11.57 -3.26
CA ASN A 123 -8.58 -12.36 -4.27
C ASN A 123 -8.28 -11.50 -5.51
N GLY A 124 -7.09 -11.69 -6.09
CA GLY A 124 -6.68 -11.01 -7.33
C GLY A 124 -6.01 -9.63 -7.15
N VAL A 125 -5.98 -9.08 -5.94
CA VAL A 125 -5.30 -7.80 -5.66
C VAL A 125 -3.77 -7.89 -5.64
N GLY A 126 -3.20 -9.09 -5.68
CA GLY A 126 -1.75 -9.27 -5.68
C GLY A 126 -1.14 -9.64 -4.33
N LYS A 127 -1.91 -10.15 -3.34
CA LYS A 127 -1.40 -10.53 -2.01
C LYS A 127 -0.17 -11.45 -2.10
N THR A 128 -0.32 -12.61 -2.72
CA THR A 128 0.75 -13.62 -2.81
C THR A 128 2.00 -13.08 -3.53
N THR A 129 1.81 -12.26 -4.57
CA THR A 129 2.90 -11.56 -5.26
C THR A 129 3.58 -10.55 -4.34
N THR A 130 2.81 -9.75 -3.59
CA THR A 130 3.33 -8.80 -2.61
C THR A 130 4.15 -9.51 -1.53
N ILE A 131 3.65 -10.64 -1.01
CA ILE A 131 4.36 -11.47 -0.04
C ILE A 131 5.72 -11.95 -0.59
N GLY A 132 5.74 -12.44 -1.83
CA GLY A 132 6.98 -12.87 -2.47
C GLY A 132 8.00 -11.74 -2.61
N LYS A 133 7.54 -10.56 -3.01
CA LYS A 133 8.38 -9.36 -3.13
C LYS A 133 8.87 -8.85 -1.77
N LEU A 134 8.02 -8.85 -0.74
CA LEU A 134 8.40 -8.53 0.64
C LEU A 134 9.47 -9.49 1.16
N ALA A 135 9.26 -10.79 0.98
CA ALA A 135 10.22 -11.82 1.38
C ALA A 135 11.59 -11.60 0.72
N TYR A 136 11.60 -11.25 -0.58
CA TYR A 136 12.82 -10.90 -1.29
C TYR A 136 13.51 -9.67 -0.68
N GLN A 137 12.77 -8.60 -0.40
CA GLN A 137 13.32 -7.37 0.14
C GLN A 137 13.90 -7.57 1.55
N TYR A 138 13.21 -8.29 2.43
CA TYR A 138 13.73 -8.61 3.76
C TYR A 138 14.98 -9.51 3.67
N LYS A 139 14.95 -10.55 2.82
CA LYS A 139 16.10 -11.44 2.63
C LYS A 139 17.30 -10.72 2.04
N LYS A 140 17.10 -9.84 1.06
CA LYS A 140 18.18 -9.00 0.46
C LYS A 140 18.91 -8.16 1.51
N ARG A 141 18.22 -7.81 2.63
CA ARG A 141 18.78 -7.09 3.77
C ARG A 141 19.37 -7.99 4.86
N GLY A 142 19.48 -9.27 4.59
CA GLY A 142 20.14 -10.24 5.50
C GLY A 142 19.18 -10.85 6.53
N ASN A 143 17.87 -10.58 6.46
CA ASN A 143 16.91 -11.18 7.39
C ASN A 143 16.55 -12.61 6.99
N SER A 144 16.37 -13.48 7.97
CA SER A 144 15.78 -14.82 7.79
C SER A 144 14.26 -14.70 7.76
N VAL A 145 13.63 -15.19 6.69
CA VAL A 145 12.19 -15.04 6.43
C VAL A 145 11.50 -16.39 6.34
N TYR A 146 10.33 -16.52 6.94
CA TYR A 146 9.42 -17.65 6.83
C TYR A 146 8.09 -17.23 6.24
N LEU A 147 7.53 -18.04 5.34
CA LEU A 147 6.22 -17.81 4.73
C LEU A 147 5.22 -18.85 5.20
N GLY A 148 3.97 -18.45 5.47
CA GLY A 148 2.86 -19.34 5.82
C GLY A 148 1.75 -19.28 4.79
N ALA A 149 1.39 -20.44 4.21
CA ALA A 149 0.35 -20.58 3.20
C ALA A 149 -1.03 -20.83 3.85
N ALA A 150 -1.63 -19.79 4.46
CA ALA A 150 -2.90 -19.92 5.16
C ALA A 150 -4.15 -19.69 4.26
N ASP A 151 -4.01 -19.42 2.96
CA ASP A 151 -5.12 -19.53 1.98
C ASP A 151 -5.30 -21.00 1.56
N THR A 152 -5.65 -21.85 2.52
CA THR A 152 -5.65 -23.31 2.40
C THR A 152 -6.72 -23.88 1.47
N PHE A 153 -7.70 -23.07 1.08
CA PHE A 153 -8.80 -23.49 0.21
C PHE A 153 -8.56 -23.18 -1.28
N ARG A 154 -7.41 -22.55 -1.62
CA ARG A 154 -7.04 -22.23 -3.00
C ARG A 154 -5.70 -22.87 -3.36
N ALA A 155 -5.77 -24.04 -4.03
CA ALA A 155 -4.57 -24.75 -4.47
C ALA A 155 -3.58 -23.86 -5.23
N ALA A 156 -4.09 -23.07 -6.19
CA ALA A 156 -3.27 -22.15 -6.96
C ALA A 156 -2.57 -21.07 -6.11
N ALA A 157 -3.18 -20.60 -5.01
CA ALA A 157 -2.54 -19.64 -4.11
C ALA A 157 -1.40 -20.27 -3.34
N VAL A 158 -1.61 -21.49 -2.82
CA VAL A 158 -0.57 -22.26 -2.13
C VAL A 158 0.59 -22.57 -3.07
N GLU A 159 0.31 -23.03 -4.30
CA GLU A 159 1.33 -23.30 -5.31
C GLU A 159 2.09 -22.04 -5.68
N GLN A 160 1.41 -20.92 -5.89
CA GLN A 160 2.05 -19.64 -6.19
C GLN A 160 2.99 -19.20 -5.05
N LEU A 161 2.57 -19.36 -3.80
CA LEU A 161 3.43 -19.02 -2.65
C LEU A 161 4.66 -19.94 -2.57
N MET A 162 4.50 -21.22 -2.89
CA MET A 162 5.62 -22.18 -2.96
C MET A 162 6.64 -21.75 -4.04
N ILE A 163 6.18 -21.36 -5.23
CA ILE A 163 7.04 -20.87 -6.31
C ILE A 163 7.80 -19.61 -5.85
N TRP A 164 7.13 -18.68 -5.16
CA TRP A 164 7.79 -17.51 -4.59
C TRP A 164 8.83 -17.89 -3.53
N GLY A 165 8.49 -18.83 -2.64
CA GLY A 165 9.43 -19.33 -1.62
C GLY A 165 10.68 -19.93 -2.25
N GLU A 166 10.52 -20.75 -3.30
CA GLU A 166 11.65 -21.33 -4.05
C GLU A 166 12.47 -20.24 -4.76
N ARG A 167 11.80 -19.33 -5.49
CA ARG A 167 12.46 -18.23 -6.22
C ARG A 167 13.29 -17.33 -5.31
N VAL A 168 12.77 -17.02 -4.13
CA VAL A 168 13.45 -16.18 -3.13
C VAL A 168 14.42 -16.99 -2.29
N GLY A 169 14.22 -18.31 -2.20
CA GLY A 169 15.01 -19.23 -1.37
C GLY A 169 14.70 -19.05 0.11
N VAL A 170 13.40 -19.02 0.46
CA VAL A 170 12.88 -18.95 1.85
C VAL A 170 11.90 -20.10 2.10
N PRO A 171 11.86 -20.68 3.32
CA PRO A 171 10.94 -21.75 3.64
C PRO A 171 9.47 -21.28 3.60
N VAL A 172 8.61 -22.17 3.07
CA VAL A 172 7.16 -22.01 3.08
C VAL A 172 6.54 -23.14 3.88
N VAL A 173 5.79 -22.78 4.92
CA VAL A 173 5.02 -23.72 5.72
C VAL A 173 3.62 -23.82 5.15
N LYS A 174 3.21 -25.04 4.84
CA LYS A 174 1.87 -25.38 4.33
C LYS A 174 1.33 -26.62 4.99
N GLN A 175 0.03 -26.81 4.94
CA GLN A 175 -0.65 -28.05 5.32
C GLN A 175 -1.45 -28.60 4.13
N LYS A 176 -2.17 -29.70 4.33
CA LYS A 176 -3.07 -30.27 3.32
C LYS A 176 -4.17 -29.24 2.93
N MET A 177 -4.65 -29.34 1.70
CA MET A 177 -5.76 -28.52 1.22
C MET A 177 -6.97 -28.63 2.16
N GLY A 178 -7.58 -27.46 2.45
CA GLY A 178 -8.73 -27.36 3.35
C GLY A 178 -8.38 -27.48 4.83
N ALA A 179 -7.08 -27.53 5.21
CA ALA A 179 -6.69 -27.45 6.61
C ALA A 179 -7.11 -26.12 7.23
N ASP A 180 -7.19 -26.06 8.55
CA ASP A 180 -7.49 -24.83 9.28
C ASP A 180 -6.38 -23.78 9.07
N PRO A 181 -6.69 -22.59 8.50
CA PRO A 181 -5.71 -21.54 8.29
C PRO A 181 -4.93 -21.14 9.56
N ALA A 182 -5.60 -21.16 10.70
CA ALA A 182 -4.97 -20.85 11.99
C ALA A 182 -3.91 -21.91 12.39
N SER A 183 -4.08 -23.19 11.98
CA SER A 183 -3.05 -24.20 12.24
C SER A 183 -1.81 -24.00 11.37
N VAL A 184 -1.97 -23.49 10.14
CA VAL A 184 -0.84 -23.11 9.29
C VAL A 184 -0.06 -21.94 9.92
N ALA A 185 -0.76 -20.93 10.41
CA ALA A 185 -0.12 -19.81 11.13
C ALA A 185 0.63 -20.29 12.38
N PHE A 186 0.03 -21.21 13.14
CA PHE A 186 0.67 -21.84 14.31
C PHE A 186 1.98 -22.55 13.95
N ASP A 187 1.93 -23.42 12.95
CA ASP A 187 3.11 -24.19 12.52
C ASP A 187 4.20 -23.29 11.97
N THR A 188 3.80 -22.27 11.20
CA THR A 188 4.75 -21.29 10.64
C THR A 188 5.50 -20.53 11.74
N LEU A 189 4.77 -19.99 12.70
CA LEU A 189 5.36 -19.23 13.81
C LEU A 189 6.20 -20.12 14.73
N SER A 190 5.75 -21.35 15.00
CA SER A 190 6.49 -22.32 15.81
C SER A 190 7.81 -22.69 15.13
N SER A 191 7.80 -22.96 13.83
CA SER A 191 8.99 -23.25 13.05
C SER A 191 9.93 -22.05 12.99
N ALA A 192 9.40 -20.85 12.76
CA ALA A 192 10.19 -19.62 12.72
C ALA A 192 10.88 -19.33 14.05
N LYS A 193 10.17 -19.50 15.19
CA LYS A 193 10.76 -19.34 16.53
C LYS A 193 11.87 -20.35 16.80
N ALA A 194 11.62 -21.64 16.47
CA ALA A 194 12.60 -22.69 16.65
C ALA A 194 13.90 -22.45 15.87
N ASN A 195 13.80 -21.78 14.72
CA ASN A 195 14.95 -21.41 13.86
C ASN A 195 15.42 -19.97 14.03
N ASN A 196 14.95 -19.27 15.06
CA ASN A 196 15.33 -17.87 15.36
C ASN A 196 15.17 -16.92 14.16
N ALA A 197 14.10 -17.12 13.38
CA ALA A 197 13.82 -16.29 12.21
C ALA A 197 13.54 -14.82 12.58
N ASP A 198 13.85 -13.92 11.65
CA ASP A 198 13.68 -12.48 11.86
C ASP A 198 12.27 -12.01 11.44
N VAL A 199 11.73 -12.59 10.35
CA VAL A 199 10.45 -12.17 9.76
C VAL A 199 9.57 -13.38 9.44
N VAL A 200 8.27 -13.25 9.71
CA VAL A 200 7.24 -14.20 9.30
C VAL A 200 6.16 -13.45 8.53
N ILE A 201 5.79 -13.95 7.34
CA ILE A 201 4.72 -13.38 6.52
C ILE A 201 3.68 -14.46 6.25
N ILE A 202 2.42 -14.18 6.61
CA ILE A 202 1.31 -15.11 6.46
C ILE A 202 0.37 -14.65 5.33
N ASP A 203 0.22 -15.50 4.31
CA ASP A 203 -0.78 -15.31 3.24
C ASP A 203 -2.15 -15.80 3.72
N THR A 204 -3.19 -14.97 3.62
CA THR A 204 -4.53 -15.30 4.06
C THR A 204 -5.54 -15.37 2.92
N ALA A 205 -6.67 -16.05 3.14
CA ALA A 205 -7.79 -16.06 2.20
C ALA A 205 -8.35 -14.66 1.95
N GLY A 206 -8.94 -14.45 0.77
CA GLY A 206 -9.53 -13.17 0.36
C GLY A 206 -10.96 -13.28 -0.18
N ARG A 207 -11.76 -14.20 0.36
CA ARG A 207 -13.13 -14.48 -0.11
C ARG A 207 -14.17 -13.53 0.49
N LEU A 208 -14.16 -12.27 0.07
CA LEU A 208 -15.00 -11.23 0.65
C LEU A 208 -16.51 -11.46 0.45
N HIS A 209 -16.92 -12.24 -0.57
CA HIS A 209 -18.33 -12.62 -0.78
C HIS A 209 -18.90 -13.46 0.38
N ASN A 210 -18.07 -14.11 1.19
CA ASN A 210 -18.44 -14.77 2.44
C ASN A 210 -17.81 -14.03 3.63
N LYS A 211 -18.18 -12.76 3.79
CA LYS A 211 -17.57 -11.82 4.71
C LYS A 211 -17.47 -12.34 6.15
N LEU A 212 -18.58 -12.85 6.69
CA LEU A 212 -18.61 -13.32 8.09
C LEU A 212 -17.60 -14.45 8.36
N ASN A 213 -17.54 -15.43 7.45
CA ASN A 213 -16.62 -16.54 7.61
C ASN A 213 -15.16 -16.08 7.47
N LEU A 214 -14.88 -15.21 6.49
CA LEU A 214 -13.54 -14.66 6.31
C LEU A 214 -13.09 -13.89 7.56
N MET A 215 -13.94 -13.03 8.12
CA MET A 215 -13.60 -12.23 9.29
C MET A 215 -13.39 -13.08 10.54
N ASN A 216 -14.19 -14.12 10.75
CA ASN A 216 -13.99 -15.10 11.80
C ASN A 216 -12.67 -15.86 11.64
N GLU A 217 -12.32 -16.24 10.41
CA GLU A 217 -11.06 -16.90 10.07
C GLU A 217 -9.85 -15.99 10.38
N LEU A 218 -9.87 -14.74 9.91
CA LEU A 218 -8.81 -13.76 10.18
C LEU A 218 -8.64 -13.49 11.68
N THR A 219 -9.75 -13.34 12.40
CA THR A 219 -9.74 -13.17 13.86
C THR A 219 -9.12 -14.39 14.57
N LYS A 220 -9.42 -15.60 14.10
CA LYS A 220 -8.85 -16.82 14.64
C LYS A 220 -7.34 -16.91 14.40
N ILE A 221 -6.91 -16.61 13.17
CA ILE A 221 -5.49 -16.55 12.80
C ILE A 221 -4.75 -15.55 13.73
N LYS A 222 -5.27 -14.31 13.87
CA LYS A 222 -4.69 -13.29 14.76
C LYS A 222 -4.53 -13.79 16.19
N LYS A 223 -5.57 -14.39 16.78
CA LYS A 223 -5.52 -14.92 18.14
C LYS A 223 -4.47 -16.01 18.31
N VAL A 224 -4.28 -16.85 17.30
CA VAL A 224 -3.26 -17.90 17.33
C VAL A 224 -1.86 -17.31 17.25
N MET A 225 -1.65 -16.31 16.37
CA MET A 225 -0.37 -15.60 16.27
C MET A 225 0.04 -14.98 17.60
N GLU A 226 -0.88 -14.25 18.25
CA GLU A 226 -0.64 -13.59 19.54
C GLU A 226 -0.24 -14.58 20.65
N LYS A 227 -0.81 -15.80 20.66
CA LYS A 227 -0.45 -16.84 21.63
C LYS A 227 0.97 -17.35 21.45
N ILE A 228 1.51 -17.38 20.22
CA ILE A 228 2.84 -17.90 19.92
C ILE A 228 3.91 -16.80 20.05
N VAL A 229 3.61 -15.61 19.54
CA VAL A 229 4.46 -14.42 19.58
C VAL A 229 3.65 -13.30 20.20
N PRO A 230 3.93 -12.90 21.45
CA PRO A 230 3.21 -11.82 22.11
C PRO A 230 3.19 -10.53 21.28
N GLY A 231 2.01 -9.95 21.10
CA GLY A 231 1.80 -8.76 20.29
C GLY A 231 1.71 -9.02 18.77
N ALA A 232 1.81 -10.26 18.31
CA ALA A 232 1.62 -10.59 16.90
C ALA A 232 0.11 -10.71 16.52
N PRO A 233 -0.24 -10.41 15.27
CA PRO A 233 0.61 -9.87 14.22
C PRO A 233 1.02 -8.43 14.53
N HIS A 234 2.28 -8.08 14.27
CA HIS A 234 2.79 -6.73 14.48
C HIS A 234 2.33 -5.79 13.36
N GLU A 235 2.10 -6.36 12.19
CA GLU A 235 1.59 -5.68 11.00
C GLU A 235 0.43 -6.47 10.39
N ILE A 236 -0.70 -5.81 10.17
CA ILE A 236 -1.82 -6.31 9.39
C ILE A 236 -1.85 -5.47 8.11
N LEU A 237 -1.22 -6.01 7.07
CA LEU A 237 -1.04 -5.35 5.79
C LEU A 237 -2.23 -5.61 4.88
N LEU A 238 -3.04 -4.60 4.62
CA LEU A 238 -4.12 -4.68 3.64
C LEU A 238 -3.59 -4.38 2.24
N VAL A 239 -3.69 -5.36 1.35
CA VAL A 239 -3.32 -5.21 -0.06
C VAL A 239 -4.55 -4.84 -0.88
N LEU A 240 -4.46 -3.73 -1.62
CA LEU A 240 -5.50 -3.19 -2.48
C LEU A 240 -4.99 -3.05 -3.91
N ASP A 241 -5.88 -3.22 -4.88
CA ASP A 241 -5.60 -3.04 -6.29
C ASP A 241 -5.95 -1.59 -6.70
N GLY A 242 -4.93 -0.76 -6.96
CA GLY A 242 -5.09 0.64 -7.34
C GLY A 242 -5.83 0.86 -8.65
N SER A 243 -5.88 -0.14 -9.54
CA SER A 243 -6.60 -0.04 -10.81
C SER A 243 -8.12 -0.11 -10.65
N THR A 244 -8.62 -0.55 -9.50
CA THR A 244 -10.06 -0.74 -9.25
C THR A 244 -10.77 0.51 -8.73
N GLY A 245 -10.04 1.61 -8.44
CA GLY A 245 -10.61 2.89 -8.03
C GLY A 245 -11.53 2.76 -6.81
N GLN A 246 -12.79 3.20 -6.93
CA GLN A 246 -13.76 3.19 -5.82
C GLN A 246 -14.04 1.81 -5.24
N ASN A 247 -13.83 0.72 -5.99
CA ASN A 247 -13.93 -0.63 -5.43
C ASN A 247 -12.86 -0.90 -4.38
N ALA A 248 -11.67 -0.30 -4.51
CA ALA A 248 -10.63 -0.41 -3.48
C ALA A 248 -11.06 0.29 -2.16
N PHE A 249 -11.79 1.40 -2.23
CA PHE A 249 -12.38 2.05 -1.05
C PHE A 249 -13.35 1.13 -0.31
N GLU A 250 -14.28 0.51 -1.04
CA GLU A 250 -15.25 -0.40 -0.40
C GLU A 250 -14.55 -1.61 0.22
N GLN A 251 -13.52 -2.16 -0.41
CA GLN A 251 -12.70 -3.22 0.16
C GLN A 251 -12.00 -2.74 1.44
N ALA A 252 -11.34 -1.58 1.39
CA ALA A 252 -10.68 -0.99 2.55
C ALA A 252 -11.65 -0.83 3.73
N LYS A 253 -12.84 -0.27 3.48
CA LYS A 253 -13.91 -0.11 4.48
C LYS A 253 -14.30 -1.43 5.13
N GLN A 254 -14.42 -2.49 4.34
CA GLN A 254 -14.84 -3.79 4.86
C GLN A 254 -13.76 -4.47 5.69
N PHE A 255 -12.49 -4.39 5.26
CA PHE A 255 -11.39 -4.98 6.01
C PHE A 255 -11.07 -4.17 7.28
N THR A 256 -11.04 -2.85 7.22
CA THR A 256 -10.77 -1.99 8.40
C THR A 256 -11.84 -2.12 9.48
N ALA A 257 -13.10 -2.31 9.09
CA ALA A 257 -14.19 -2.54 10.04
C ALA A 257 -14.13 -3.92 10.74
N ALA A 258 -13.36 -4.85 10.22
CA ALA A 258 -13.37 -6.23 10.65
C ALA A 258 -12.02 -6.75 11.17
N THR A 259 -10.93 -6.11 10.78
CA THR A 259 -9.58 -6.40 11.24
C THR A 259 -8.88 -5.08 11.59
N GLU A 260 -7.96 -5.12 12.52
CA GLU A 260 -7.18 -3.95 12.91
C GLU A 260 -6.06 -3.71 11.88
N VAL A 261 -6.45 -3.38 10.64
CA VAL A 261 -5.51 -3.00 9.59
C VAL A 261 -4.71 -1.78 10.06
N ASN A 262 -3.40 -1.88 10.01
CA ASN A 262 -2.52 -0.79 10.43
C ASN A 262 -1.57 -0.31 9.33
N GLU A 263 -1.50 -1.03 8.19
CA GLU A 263 -0.66 -0.67 7.05
C GLU A 263 -1.36 -1.02 5.73
N LEU A 264 -1.10 -0.22 4.69
CA LEU A 264 -1.62 -0.45 3.34
C LEU A 264 -0.51 -0.75 2.34
N ALA A 265 -0.79 -1.68 1.42
CA ALA A 265 -0.03 -1.86 0.19
C ALA A 265 -0.95 -1.66 -1.01
N ILE A 266 -0.61 -0.74 -1.91
CA ILE A 266 -1.42 -0.47 -3.11
C ILE A 266 -0.66 -0.95 -4.34
N THR A 267 -1.22 -1.93 -5.03
CA THR A 267 -0.62 -2.62 -6.17
C THR A 267 -1.16 -2.10 -7.52
N LYS A 268 -0.51 -2.50 -8.61
CA LYS A 268 -0.91 -2.26 -10.00
C LYS A 268 -1.05 -0.77 -10.38
N LEU A 269 -0.27 0.08 -9.74
CA LEU A 269 -0.27 1.52 -10.05
C LEU A 269 0.31 1.81 -11.45
N ASP A 270 1.19 0.94 -11.96
CA ASP A 270 1.77 0.99 -13.31
C ASP A 270 0.73 0.83 -14.44
N GLY A 271 -0.39 0.20 -14.12
CA GLY A 271 -1.48 -0.06 -15.06
C GLY A 271 -2.56 1.02 -15.13
N THR A 272 -2.56 2.00 -14.25
CA THR A 272 -3.72 2.89 -14.04
C THR A 272 -3.40 4.38 -14.12
N ALA A 273 -4.35 5.14 -14.66
CA ALA A 273 -4.41 6.60 -14.53
C ALA A 273 -5.06 7.06 -13.20
N LYS A 274 -5.44 6.13 -12.34
CA LYS A 274 -6.25 6.34 -11.12
C LYS A 274 -5.40 6.40 -9.84
N GLY A 275 -4.18 6.90 -9.90
CA GLY A 275 -3.28 7.00 -8.74
C GLY A 275 -3.80 7.87 -7.59
N GLY A 276 -4.82 8.70 -7.83
CA GLY A 276 -5.51 9.44 -6.78
C GLY A 276 -6.13 8.57 -5.69
N VAL A 277 -6.44 7.30 -6.00
CA VAL A 277 -6.94 6.33 -5.01
C VAL A 277 -6.00 6.16 -3.80
N VAL A 278 -4.70 6.31 -3.98
CA VAL A 278 -3.70 6.26 -2.90
C VAL A 278 -3.96 7.37 -1.89
N ILE A 279 -4.18 8.59 -2.39
CA ILE A 279 -4.45 9.79 -1.58
C ILE A 279 -5.76 9.61 -0.82
N GLY A 280 -6.82 9.25 -1.55
CA GLY A 280 -8.16 9.13 -0.98
C GLY A 280 -8.27 8.03 0.07
N ILE A 281 -7.73 6.84 -0.16
CA ILE A 281 -7.80 5.73 0.81
C ILE A 281 -7.00 6.07 2.07
N SER A 282 -5.78 6.58 1.93
CA SER A 282 -4.95 6.96 3.07
C SER A 282 -5.64 8.03 3.93
N ASP A 283 -6.18 9.07 3.28
CA ASP A 283 -6.85 10.15 3.99
C ASP A 283 -8.16 9.73 4.66
N HIS A 284 -9.00 8.96 3.95
CA HIS A 284 -10.31 8.55 4.47
C HIS A 284 -10.21 7.60 5.66
N PHE A 285 -9.33 6.58 5.58
CA PHE A 285 -9.21 5.56 6.63
C PHE A 285 -8.19 5.89 7.71
N LYS A 286 -7.38 6.95 7.51
CA LYS A 286 -6.30 7.33 8.44
C LYS A 286 -5.31 6.18 8.70
N ILE A 287 -5.06 5.38 7.68
CA ILE A 287 -4.09 4.28 7.69
C ILE A 287 -2.96 4.62 6.74
N PRO A 288 -1.70 4.53 7.17
CA PRO A 288 -0.56 4.85 6.32
C PRO A 288 -0.42 3.87 5.15
N VAL A 289 -0.08 4.39 3.99
CA VAL A 289 0.39 3.58 2.87
C VAL A 289 1.86 3.29 3.12
N LYS A 290 2.21 2.01 3.23
CA LYS A 290 3.59 1.56 3.48
C LYS A 290 4.30 1.14 2.20
N TYR A 291 3.57 0.46 1.31
CA TYR A 291 4.15 -0.07 0.08
C TYR A 291 3.32 0.27 -1.14
N ILE A 292 4.00 0.46 -2.27
CA ILE A 292 3.39 0.60 -3.59
C ILE A 292 3.98 -0.42 -4.58
N GLY A 293 3.11 -1.05 -5.36
CA GLY A 293 3.46 -1.96 -6.45
C GLY A 293 3.41 -1.24 -7.79
N LEU A 294 4.57 -1.16 -8.45
CA LEU A 294 4.81 -0.39 -9.67
C LEU A 294 5.13 -1.26 -10.88
N GLY A 295 4.83 -2.56 -10.83
CA GLY A 295 5.08 -3.51 -11.91
C GLY A 295 5.14 -4.96 -11.45
N GLU A 296 5.50 -5.86 -12.37
CA GLU A 296 5.53 -7.32 -12.16
C GLU A 296 6.88 -7.84 -11.67
N GLY A 297 7.96 -7.08 -11.79
CA GLY A 297 9.30 -7.46 -11.36
C GLY A 297 9.40 -7.68 -9.85
N ILE A 298 10.36 -8.48 -9.43
CA ILE A 298 10.58 -8.80 -8.01
C ILE A 298 10.97 -7.57 -7.17
N GLU A 299 11.56 -6.56 -7.81
CA GLU A 299 11.98 -5.30 -7.20
C GLU A 299 10.94 -4.17 -7.33
N ASP A 300 9.81 -4.41 -8.06
CA ASP A 300 8.78 -3.41 -8.31
C ASP A 300 7.81 -3.19 -7.13
N LEU A 301 8.15 -3.64 -5.94
CA LEU A 301 7.51 -3.26 -4.68
C LEU A 301 8.44 -2.28 -3.96
N GLN A 302 7.94 -1.06 -3.77
CA GLN A 302 8.72 0.01 -3.14
C GLN A 302 8.06 0.49 -1.86
N VAL A 303 8.87 1.01 -0.94
CA VAL A 303 8.38 1.76 0.22
C VAL A 303 7.72 3.04 -0.30
N PHE A 304 6.55 3.35 0.23
CA PHE A 304 5.85 4.57 -0.12
C PHE A 304 6.53 5.78 0.51
N ARG A 305 6.95 6.72 -0.33
CA ARG A 305 7.54 8.00 0.07
C ARG A 305 6.63 9.12 -0.44
N ARG A 306 5.93 9.75 0.46
CA ARG A 306 4.90 10.77 0.17
C ARG A 306 5.35 11.84 -0.80
N LYS A 307 6.43 12.54 -0.46
CA LYS A 307 6.94 13.62 -1.29
C LYS A 307 7.30 13.15 -2.69
N GLU A 308 8.05 12.06 -2.78
CA GLU A 308 8.46 11.50 -4.07
C GLU A 308 7.27 10.98 -4.89
N PHE A 309 6.24 10.44 -4.21
CA PHE A 309 5.01 10.03 -4.87
C PHE A 309 4.26 11.25 -5.42
N VAL A 310 4.06 12.29 -4.63
CA VAL A 310 3.39 13.51 -5.07
C VAL A 310 4.20 14.20 -6.18
N ASP A 311 5.50 14.34 -6.03
CA ASP A 311 6.37 14.92 -7.08
C ASP A 311 6.28 14.14 -8.40
N SER A 312 6.24 12.80 -8.33
CA SER A 312 6.08 11.97 -9.54
C SER A 312 4.73 12.14 -10.24
N LEU A 313 3.68 12.52 -9.52
CA LEU A 313 2.37 12.78 -10.09
C LEU A 313 2.34 14.10 -10.89
N PHE A 314 2.99 15.15 -10.41
CA PHE A 314 2.92 16.49 -11.03
C PHE A 314 3.96 16.72 -12.13
N GLY A 315 5.03 15.91 -12.19
CA GLY A 315 6.14 16.12 -13.10
C GLY A 315 6.97 17.37 -12.76
N ASP A 316 8.18 17.44 -13.29
CA ASP A 316 9.02 18.62 -13.25
C ASP A 316 8.50 19.70 -14.21
#